data_a45eb7aa5958fc3a45f9063581ec50bd
#
_entry.id   a45eb7aa5958fc3a45f9063581ec50bd
#
_cell.length_a   1.000
_cell.length_b   1.000
_cell.length_c   1.000
_cell.angle_alpha   90.00
_cell.angle_beta   90.00
_cell.angle_gamma   90.00
#
_symmetry.space_group_name_H-M   'P 1'
#
loop_
_entity.id
_entity.type
_entity.pdbx_description
1 polymer ?
#
loop_
_entity_poly.entity_id
_entity_poly.type
_entity_poly.pdbx_seq_one_letter_code
_entity_poly.pdbx_strand_id
1 'polypeptide(L)'
;MLQDEILTLLRSGGGAYLSGEAMSRKLGVSRAAVWKTVDALRREGYAISSGSNRGYRLESAPDTLRAGELSQALAGRLVGSNLACLETVDSTNNEIKRRAANGAPEGLAVLTDEQTGGRGRRGNAFQSLKGKGLYCSILLRPRLVLDLDKLSTLTAWVAVAASRAVEACCGLRPGIKWTNDLVLGGRKLCGILTELELEAETGEPSAVIAGIGINVGQTDGDFGPALSRVATSLEQELGSPVRRADLAVCLLRALDDMYAAFPAAKADYLAEYRARCVTTGHEVYLVPVFYTHLTLPTNS
;
A
#
# COMPACT_ATOMS: atom_id res chain seq x y z
N MET A 1 -12.59 -7.95 -15.67
CA MET A 1 -12.80 -7.63 -17.14
C MET A 1 -11.93 -8.58 -17.97
N LEU A 2 -12.26 -8.79 -19.28
CA LEU A 2 -11.53 -9.75 -20.14
C LEU A 2 -10.01 -9.51 -20.19
N GLN A 3 -9.59 -8.24 -20.11
CA GLN A 3 -8.15 -7.88 -20.04
C GLN A 3 -7.46 -8.51 -18.83
N ASP A 4 -8.07 -8.40 -17.64
CA ASP A 4 -7.47 -8.93 -16.40
C ASP A 4 -7.41 -10.45 -16.42
N GLU A 5 -8.42 -11.11 -16.98
CA GLU A 5 -8.44 -12.56 -17.15
C GLU A 5 -7.35 -13.04 -18.11
N ILE A 6 -7.14 -12.33 -19.24
CA ILE A 6 -6.04 -12.63 -20.18
C ILE A 6 -4.68 -12.41 -19.53
N LEU A 7 -4.47 -11.29 -18.82
CA LEU A 7 -3.21 -11.04 -18.09
C LEU A 7 -2.93 -12.14 -17.06
N THR A 8 -3.93 -12.58 -16.37
CA THR A 8 -3.83 -13.70 -15.42
C THR A 8 -3.35 -14.96 -16.07
N LEU A 9 -3.98 -15.33 -17.19
CA LEU A 9 -3.58 -16.54 -17.92
C LEU A 9 -2.14 -16.45 -18.41
N LEU A 10 -1.73 -15.29 -18.95
CA LEU A 10 -0.37 -15.08 -19.43
C LEU A 10 0.66 -15.14 -18.29
N ARG A 11 0.33 -14.64 -17.09
CA ARG A 11 1.21 -14.73 -15.92
C ARG A 11 1.31 -16.13 -15.33
N SER A 12 0.17 -16.82 -15.21
CA SER A 12 0.14 -18.21 -14.71
C SER A 12 0.92 -19.18 -15.60
N GLY A 13 1.17 -18.78 -16.85
CA GLY A 13 2.00 -19.53 -17.79
C GLY A 13 3.50 -19.48 -17.51
N GLY A 14 3.97 -18.74 -16.51
CA GLY A 14 5.39 -18.70 -16.09
C GLY A 14 6.36 -18.32 -17.20
N GLY A 15 5.98 -17.44 -18.12
CA GLY A 15 6.79 -17.03 -19.28
C GLY A 15 6.69 -17.99 -20.48
N ALA A 16 5.83 -18.99 -20.43
CA ALA A 16 5.55 -19.83 -21.58
C ALA A 16 4.55 -19.19 -22.55
N TYR A 17 4.59 -19.60 -23.80
CA TYR A 17 3.59 -19.20 -24.78
C TYR A 17 2.24 -19.90 -24.52
N LEU A 18 1.17 -19.13 -24.52
CA LEU A 18 -0.19 -19.63 -24.38
C LEU A 18 -0.96 -19.40 -25.67
N SER A 19 -1.52 -20.46 -26.27
CA SER A 19 -2.23 -20.33 -27.56
C SER A 19 -3.50 -19.52 -27.42
N GLY A 20 -3.80 -18.69 -28.42
CA GLY A 20 -5.03 -17.89 -28.45
C GLY A 20 -6.29 -18.75 -28.43
N GLU A 21 -6.20 -20.01 -28.93
CA GLU A 21 -7.29 -20.98 -28.86
C GLU A 21 -7.50 -21.49 -27.42
N ALA A 22 -6.43 -21.80 -26.70
CA ALA A 22 -6.53 -22.21 -25.30
C ALA A 22 -7.13 -21.13 -24.42
N MET A 23 -6.74 -19.85 -24.64
CA MET A 23 -7.34 -18.71 -23.94
C MET A 23 -8.80 -18.54 -24.31
N SER A 24 -9.14 -18.58 -25.60
CA SER A 24 -10.50 -18.50 -26.12
C SER A 24 -11.44 -19.53 -25.46
N ARG A 25 -10.97 -20.79 -25.41
CA ARG A 25 -11.72 -21.89 -24.80
C ARG A 25 -11.90 -21.70 -23.29
N LYS A 26 -10.82 -21.32 -22.59
CA LYS A 26 -10.82 -21.16 -21.12
C LYS A 26 -11.69 -20.00 -20.66
N LEU A 27 -11.76 -18.92 -21.46
CA LEU A 27 -12.52 -17.71 -21.15
C LEU A 27 -13.91 -17.67 -21.77
N GLY A 28 -14.29 -18.65 -22.61
CA GLY A 28 -15.59 -18.68 -23.28
C GLY A 28 -15.79 -17.55 -24.31
N VAL A 29 -14.70 -17.03 -24.90
CA VAL A 29 -14.75 -15.91 -25.86
C VAL A 29 -14.17 -16.32 -27.23
N SER A 30 -14.41 -15.55 -28.28
CA SER A 30 -13.84 -15.82 -29.60
C SER A 30 -12.33 -15.54 -29.65
N ARG A 31 -11.60 -16.21 -30.54
CA ARG A 31 -10.17 -15.93 -30.82
C ARG A 31 -9.96 -14.48 -31.24
N ALA A 32 -10.91 -13.90 -32.00
CA ALA A 32 -10.86 -12.50 -32.38
C ALA A 32 -10.97 -11.55 -31.17
N ALA A 33 -11.77 -11.90 -30.17
CA ALA A 33 -11.86 -11.14 -28.91
C ALA A 33 -10.55 -11.21 -28.12
N VAL A 34 -9.92 -12.40 -28.04
CA VAL A 34 -8.58 -12.55 -27.44
C VAL A 34 -7.55 -11.66 -28.15
N TRP A 35 -7.48 -11.72 -29.49
CA TRP A 35 -6.55 -10.91 -30.26
C TRP A 35 -6.76 -9.41 -30.01
N LYS A 36 -8.03 -8.94 -30.09
CA LYS A 36 -8.38 -7.53 -29.86
C LYS A 36 -7.98 -7.07 -28.47
N THR A 37 -8.16 -7.93 -27.47
CA THR A 37 -7.80 -7.62 -26.09
C THR A 37 -6.30 -7.58 -25.88
N VAL A 38 -5.54 -8.52 -26.48
CA VAL A 38 -4.08 -8.49 -26.46
C VAL A 38 -3.53 -7.23 -27.14
N ASP A 39 -4.14 -6.80 -28.26
CA ASP A 39 -3.76 -5.57 -28.97
C ASP A 39 -4.06 -4.33 -28.13
N ALA A 40 -5.17 -4.30 -27.39
CA ALA A 40 -5.48 -3.23 -26.44
C ALA A 40 -4.45 -3.19 -25.29
N LEU A 41 -4.10 -4.33 -24.71
CA LEU A 41 -3.06 -4.42 -23.67
C LEU A 41 -1.69 -3.93 -24.16
N ARG A 42 -1.31 -4.23 -25.41
CA ARG A 42 -0.08 -3.70 -26.00
C ARG A 42 -0.07 -2.17 -26.09
N ARG A 43 -1.21 -1.58 -26.45
CA ARG A 43 -1.36 -0.09 -26.46
C ARG A 43 -1.29 0.51 -25.07
N GLU A 44 -1.66 -0.26 -24.05
CA GLU A 44 -1.52 0.13 -22.64
C GLU A 44 -0.10 -0.12 -22.06
N GLY A 45 0.86 -0.50 -22.92
CA GLY A 45 2.27 -0.66 -22.53
C GLY A 45 2.69 -2.08 -22.10
N TYR A 46 1.81 -3.08 -22.20
CA TYR A 46 2.21 -4.45 -21.95
C TYR A 46 3.06 -5.00 -23.11
N ALA A 47 4.26 -5.46 -22.82
CA ALA A 47 5.07 -6.16 -23.82
C ALA A 47 4.60 -7.60 -23.95
N ILE A 48 3.73 -7.85 -24.93
CA ILE A 48 3.19 -9.18 -25.22
C ILE A 48 3.72 -9.62 -26.59
N SER A 49 4.61 -10.63 -26.62
CA SER A 49 5.11 -11.24 -27.86
C SER A 49 4.11 -12.22 -28.45
N SER A 50 4.17 -12.36 -29.79
CA SER A 50 3.39 -13.36 -30.51
C SER A 50 4.37 -14.35 -31.16
N GLY A 51 4.20 -15.65 -30.92
CA GLY A 51 4.94 -16.71 -31.59
C GLY A 51 4.08 -17.35 -32.69
N SER A 52 4.63 -17.52 -33.89
CA SER A 52 3.94 -18.26 -34.96
C SER A 52 3.55 -19.66 -34.45
N ASN A 53 2.27 -19.99 -34.53
CA ASN A 53 1.67 -21.25 -34.02
C ASN A 53 1.85 -21.54 -32.52
N ARG A 54 2.46 -20.63 -31.74
CA ARG A 54 2.67 -20.80 -30.27
C ARG A 54 1.71 -19.98 -29.43
N GLY A 55 1.22 -18.84 -29.97
CA GLY A 55 0.30 -17.95 -29.25
C GLY A 55 1.00 -16.71 -28.69
N TYR A 56 0.66 -16.34 -27.46
CA TYR A 56 1.07 -15.09 -26.79
C TYR A 56 1.89 -15.36 -25.54
N ARG A 57 2.84 -14.51 -25.25
CA ARG A 57 3.67 -14.52 -24.04
C ARG A 57 3.82 -13.12 -23.50
N LEU A 58 3.60 -12.93 -22.21
CA LEU A 58 3.88 -11.68 -21.53
C LEU A 58 5.38 -11.59 -21.23
N GLU A 59 6.04 -10.59 -21.81
CA GLU A 59 7.46 -10.31 -21.58
C GLU A 59 7.67 -9.34 -20.42
N SER A 60 6.87 -8.25 -20.41
CA SER A 60 6.86 -7.28 -19.31
C SER A 60 5.50 -6.60 -19.22
N ALA A 61 5.20 -6.07 -18.04
CA ALA A 61 4.00 -5.30 -17.77
C ALA A 61 4.39 -3.87 -17.35
N PRO A 62 3.60 -2.85 -17.73
CA PRO A 62 3.78 -1.50 -17.20
C PRO A 62 3.56 -1.50 -15.68
N ASP A 63 4.19 -0.57 -14.99
CA ASP A 63 3.96 -0.39 -13.55
C ASP A 63 2.67 0.41 -13.31
N THR A 64 1.54 -0.26 -13.44
CA THR A 64 0.20 0.30 -13.23
C THR A 64 -0.54 -0.44 -12.13
N LEU A 65 -1.31 0.30 -11.32
CA LEU A 65 -2.18 -0.28 -10.30
C LEU A 65 -3.55 -0.59 -10.92
N ARG A 66 -3.88 -1.86 -11.08
CA ARG A 66 -5.16 -2.31 -11.66
C ARG A 66 -5.95 -3.13 -10.63
N ALA A 67 -7.17 -2.68 -10.35
CA ALA A 67 -8.03 -3.34 -9.36
C ALA A 67 -8.28 -4.83 -9.69
N GLY A 68 -8.52 -5.17 -10.97
CA GLY A 68 -8.75 -6.56 -11.39
C GLY A 68 -7.56 -7.48 -11.15
N GLU A 69 -6.33 -6.98 -11.40
CA GLU A 69 -5.10 -7.72 -11.12
C GLU A 69 -4.89 -7.96 -9.63
N LEU A 70 -5.05 -6.90 -8.83
CA LEU A 70 -4.87 -6.96 -7.38
C LEU A 70 -5.94 -7.84 -6.71
N SER A 71 -7.21 -7.68 -7.09
CA SER A 71 -8.33 -8.47 -6.53
C SER A 71 -8.14 -9.96 -6.71
N GLN A 72 -7.57 -10.37 -7.85
CA GLN A 72 -7.32 -11.78 -8.10
C GLN A 72 -6.21 -12.32 -7.18
N ALA A 73 -5.12 -11.57 -6.99
CA ALA A 73 -4.03 -11.95 -6.10
C ALA A 73 -4.45 -11.96 -4.62
N LEU A 74 -5.55 -11.28 -4.28
CA LEU A 74 -6.11 -11.13 -2.93
C LEU A 74 -7.39 -11.95 -2.71
N ALA A 75 -7.71 -12.87 -3.62
CA ALA A 75 -8.92 -13.70 -3.49
C ALA A 75 -8.97 -14.42 -2.13
N GLY A 76 -10.14 -14.32 -1.46
CA GLY A 76 -10.36 -14.92 -0.13
C GLY A 76 -9.83 -14.10 1.06
N ARG A 77 -9.24 -12.92 0.83
CA ARG A 77 -8.82 -11.98 1.87
C ARG A 77 -9.91 -10.97 2.20
N LEU A 78 -9.97 -10.51 3.46
CA LEU A 78 -10.86 -9.42 3.86
C LEU A 78 -10.30 -8.08 3.38
N VAL A 79 -9.05 -7.76 3.73
CA VAL A 79 -8.39 -6.53 3.30
C VAL A 79 -8.09 -6.63 1.81
N GLY A 80 -8.69 -5.73 1.04
CA GLY A 80 -8.62 -5.75 -0.42
C GLY A 80 -9.71 -6.61 -1.09
N SER A 81 -10.71 -7.12 -0.33
CA SER A 81 -11.90 -7.74 -0.92
C SER A 81 -12.71 -6.78 -1.78
N ASN A 82 -12.66 -5.51 -1.43
CA ASN A 82 -13.18 -4.40 -2.22
C ASN A 82 -12.02 -3.43 -2.52
N LEU A 83 -11.70 -3.26 -3.81
CA LEU A 83 -10.56 -2.48 -4.28
C LEU A 83 -10.97 -1.34 -5.19
N ALA A 84 -10.43 -0.16 -4.96
CA ALA A 84 -10.47 0.95 -5.89
C ALA A 84 -9.04 1.42 -6.21
N CYS A 85 -8.70 1.37 -7.50
CA CYS A 85 -7.46 1.96 -8.02
C CYS A 85 -7.82 3.21 -8.80
N LEU A 86 -7.26 4.35 -8.40
CA LEU A 86 -7.53 5.67 -8.97
C LEU A 86 -6.26 6.22 -9.62
N GLU A 87 -6.39 7.03 -10.64
CA GLU A 87 -5.24 7.73 -11.21
C GLU A 87 -4.79 8.86 -10.29
N THR A 88 -5.74 9.69 -9.84
CA THR A 88 -5.48 10.84 -8.98
C THR A 88 -6.61 11.02 -7.98
N VAL A 89 -6.26 11.37 -6.76
CA VAL A 89 -7.20 11.73 -5.70
C VAL A 89 -6.57 12.81 -4.81
N ASP A 90 -7.37 13.53 -4.03
CA ASP A 90 -6.82 14.47 -3.03
C ASP A 90 -6.01 13.71 -1.97
N SER A 91 -6.61 12.69 -1.34
CA SER A 91 -5.97 11.80 -0.37
C SER A 91 -6.72 10.47 -0.33
N THR A 92 -5.99 9.36 -0.30
CA THR A 92 -6.58 8.03 -0.16
C THR A 92 -7.34 7.87 1.16
N ASN A 93 -6.88 8.50 2.26
CA ASN A 93 -7.63 8.54 3.51
C ASN A 93 -8.96 9.29 3.36
N ASN A 94 -8.97 10.44 2.70
CA ASN A 94 -10.20 11.19 2.45
C ASN A 94 -11.16 10.40 1.57
N GLU A 95 -10.66 9.69 0.58
CA GLU A 95 -11.49 8.84 -0.29
C GLU A 95 -12.12 7.68 0.49
N ILE A 96 -11.36 7.05 1.38
CA ILE A 96 -11.93 6.05 2.31
C ILE A 96 -13.04 6.67 3.17
N LYS A 97 -12.83 7.88 3.72
CA LYS A 97 -13.86 8.59 4.51
C LYS A 97 -15.13 8.81 3.70
N ARG A 98 -15.00 9.32 2.48
CA ARG A 98 -16.16 9.54 1.58
C ARG A 98 -16.91 8.24 1.31
N ARG A 99 -16.19 7.14 1.04
CA ARG A 99 -16.80 5.83 0.79
C ARG A 99 -17.38 5.21 2.06
N ALA A 100 -16.73 5.34 3.20
CA ALA A 100 -17.22 4.85 4.49
C ALA A 100 -18.54 5.52 4.89
N ALA A 101 -18.66 6.85 4.67
CA ALA A 101 -19.91 7.60 4.87
C ALA A 101 -21.05 7.13 3.93
N ASN A 102 -20.72 6.56 2.77
CA ASN A 102 -21.66 5.97 1.84
C ASN A 102 -21.84 4.44 2.03
N GLY A 103 -21.51 3.91 3.20
CA GLY A 103 -21.74 2.53 3.57
C GLY A 103 -20.75 1.51 2.99
N ALA A 104 -19.56 1.95 2.60
CA ALA A 104 -18.53 1.00 2.14
C ALA A 104 -18.23 -0.08 3.19
N PRO A 105 -18.07 -1.35 2.78
CA PRO A 105 -17.80 -2.44 3.69
C PRO A 105 -16.37 -2.37 4.27
N GLU A 106 -16.19 -3.04 5.39
CA GLU A 106 -14.87 -3.32 5.97
C GLU A 106 -13.97 -4.05 4.96
N GLY A 107 -12.67 -3.80 5.04
CA GLY A 107 -11.69 -4.37 4.11
C GLY A 107 -11.55 -3.60 2.80
N LEU A 108 -12.35 -2.52 2.58
CA LEU A 108 -12.14 -1.63 1.44
C LEU A 108 -10.70 -1.12 1.42
N ALA A 109 -10.03 -1.25 0.28
CA ALA A 109 -8.73 -0.63 0.03
C ALA A 109 -8.81 0.34 -1.16
N VAL A 110 -8.27 1.53 -0.98
CA VAL A 110 -8.12 2.56 -2.02
C VAL A 110 -6.64 2.76 -2.29
N LEU A 111 -6.26 2.59 -3.55
CA LEU A 111 -4.91 2.87 -4.05
C LEU A 111 -4.98 3.98 -5.10
N THR A 112 -3.91 4.75 -5.23
CA THR A 112 -3.84 5.79 -6.27
C THR A 112 -2.42 5.93 -6.80
N ASP A 113 -2.32 6.38 -8.07
CA ASP A 113 -1.03 6.75 -8.65
C ASP A 113 -0.51 8.09 -8.15
N GLU A 114 -1.42 9.01 -7.75
CA GLU A 114 -1.08 10.37 -7.32
C GLU A 114 -2.01 10.85 -6.22
N GLN A 115 -1.48 11.60 -5.24
CA GLN A 115 -2.30 12.39 -4.32
C GLN A 115 -1.96 13.88 -4.49
N THR A 116 -2.98 14.71 -4.75
CA THR A 116 -2.83 16.16 -4.85
C THR A 116 -2.79 16.86 -3.49
N GLY A 117 -3.24 16.20 -2.45
CA GLY A 117 -3.28 16.67 -1.06
C GLY A 117 -2.89 15.57 -0.09
N GLY A 118 -1.79 14.84 -0.39
CA GLY A 118 -1.28 13.80 0.48
C GLY A 118 -0.98 14.31 1.89
N ARG A 119 -1.45 13.58 2.93
CA ARG A 119 -1.40 14.01 4.32
C ARG A 119 -0.52 13.12 5.17
N GLY A 120 0.26 13.74 6.04
CA GLY A 120 0.95 13.12 7.15
C GLY A 120 0.36 13.57 8.49
N ARG A 121 1.00 13.16 9.58
CA ARG A 121 0.60 13.57 10.94
C ARG A 121 0.81 15.08 11.16
N ARG A 122 -0.02 15.66 12.05
CA ARG A 122 0.08 17.06 12.48
C ARG A 122 0.01 18.07 11.32
N GLY A 123 -0.75 17.75 10.25
CA GLY A 123 -0.92 18.65 9.11
C GLY A 123 0.28 18.69 8.14
N ASN A 124 1.31 17.89 8.34
CA ASN A 124 2.40 17.79 7.38
C ASN A 124 1.90 17.21 6.04
N ALA A 125 2.44 17.71 4.93
CA ALA A 125 2.19 17.12 3.63
C ALA A 125 3.00 15.83 3.44
N PHE A 126 2.43 14.88 2.70
CA PHE A 126 3.14 13.73 2.17
C PHE A 126 3.20 13.85 0.66
N GLN A 127 4.40 14.05 0.10
CA GLN A 127 4.60 14.20 -1.33
C GLN A 127 4.24 12.90 -2.04
N SER A 128 3.28 12.95 -2.97
CA SER A 128 2.71 11.76 -3.62
C SER A 128 2.72 11.92 -5.13
N LEU A 129 3.90 11.83 -5.72
CA LEU A 129 4.13 12.02 -7.16
C LEU A 129 3.54 10.86 -7.98
N LYS A 130 2.94 11.21 -9.13
CA LYS A 130 2.32 10.23 -10.04
C LYS A 130 3.31 9.15 -10.46
N GLY A 131 2.91 7.89 -10.26
CA GLY A 131 3.68 6.73 -10.70
C GLY A 131 4.95 6.45 -9.90
N LYS A 132 5.26 7.23 -8.85
CA LYS A 132 6.52 7.12 -8.12
C LYS A 132 6.43 6.38 -6.78
N GLY A 133 5.24 6.32 -6.20
CA GLY A 133 5.03 5.69 -4.89
C GLY A 133 3.84 4.75 -4.88
N LEU A 134 3.71 4.00 -3.81
CA LEU A 134 2.52 3.24 -3.48
C LEU A 134 1.75 4.01 -2.40
N TYR A 135 0.60 4.58 -2.76
CA TYR A 135 -0.29 5.31 -1.86
C TYR A 135 -1.55 4.50 -1.67
N CYS A 136 -1.76 4.01 -0.46
CA CYS A 136 -2.82 3.08 -0.13
C CYS A 136 -3.47 3.47 1.19
N SER A 137 -4.79 3.34 1.28
CA SER A 137 -5.53 3.41 2.53
C SER A 137 -6.51 2.25 2.62
N ILE A 138 -6.72 1.75 3.84
CA ILE A 138 -7.66 0.66 4.12
C ILE A 138 -8.69 1.09 5.17
N LEU A 139 -9.91 0.58 5.04
CA LEU A 139 -10.99 0.75 6.00
C LEU A 139 -11.10 -0.47 6.90
N LEU A 140 -10.94 -0.29 8.20
CA LEU A 140 -11.08 -1.30 9.22
C LEU A 140 -12.24 -0.96 10.16
N ARG A 141 -12.99 -1.99 10.61
CA ARG A 141 -14.07 -1.85 11.59
C ARG A 141 -13.89 -2.88 12.70
N PRO A 142 -12.82 -2.76 13.53
CA PRO A 142 -12.58 -3.73 14.58
C PRO A 142 -13.75 -3.71 15.57
N ARG A 143 -14.35 -4.89 15.80
CA ARG A 143 -15.50 -5.06 16.72
C ARG A 143 -15.23 -4.62 18.15
N LEU A 144 -13.97 -4.34 18.49
CA LEU A 144 -13.50 -3.90 19.81
C LEU A 144 -13.27 -2.39 19.86
N VAL A 145 -13.99 -1.63 19.09
CA VAL A 145 -13.87 -0.18 18.95
C VAL A 145 -13.97 0.57 20.28
N LEU A 146 -14.58 -0.02 21.30
CA LEU A 146 -14.70 0.56 22.65
C LEU A 146 -13.40 0.51 23.48
N ASP A 147 -12.36 -0.22 23.04
CA ASP A 147 -11.09 -0.33 23.75
C ASP A 147 -10.02 0.55 23.10
N LEU A 148 -9.99 1.83 23.51
CA LEU A 148 -9.04 2.83 23.04
C LEU A 148 -7.57 2.42 23.27
N ASP A 149 -7.30 1.64 24.34
CA ASP A 149 -5.95 1.15 24.63
C ASP A 149 -5.45 0.17 23.57
N LYS A 150 -6.34 -0.65 23.00
CA LYS A 150 -6.01 -1.55 21.91
C LYS A 150 -5.83 -0.76 20.60
N LEU A 151 -6.76 0.16 20.31
CA LEU A 151 -6.68 1.00 19.12
C LEU A 151 -5.44 1.89 19.10
N SER A 152 -4.99 2.38 20.24
CA SER A 152 -3.78 3.21 20.35
C SER A 152 -2.52 2.53 19.79
N THR A 153 -2.48 1.19 19.79
CA THR A 153 -1.37 0.41 19.28
C THR A 153 -1.47 0.08 17.79
N LEU A 154 -2.62 0.34 17.14
CA LEU A 154 -2.86 -0.10 15.76
C LEU A 154 -1.85 0.48 14.76
N THR A 155 -1.40 1.73 14.98
CA THR A 155 -0.33 2.31 14.14
C THR A 155 0.96 1.48 14.18
N ALA A 156 1.32 0.93 15.33
CA ALA A 156 2.49 0.06 15.47
C ALA A 156 2.30 -1.27 14.73
N TRP A 157 1.09 -1.84 14.78
CA TRP A 157 0.75 -3.05 14.03
C TRP A 157 0.84 -2.83 12.52
N VAL A 158 0.29 -1.71 12.02
CA VAL A 158 0.37 -1.34 10.60
C VAL A 158 1.84 -1.13 10.20
N ALA A 159 2.67 -0.53 11.05
CA ALA A 159 4.10 -0.34 10.77
C ALA A 159 4.85 -1.68 10.64
N VAL A 160 4.55 -2.65 11.50
CA VAL A 160 5.11 -4.02 11.40
C VAL A 160 4.64 -4.68 10.10
N ALA A 161 3.35 -4.61 9.77
CA ALA A 161 2.81 -5.18 8.55
C ALA A 161 3.43 -4.57 7.30
N ALA A 162 3.56 -3.23 7.24
CA ALA A 162 4.20 -2.54 6.13
C ALA A 162 5.71 -2.90 6.00
N SER A 163 6.42 -3.04 7.13
CA SER A 163 7.82 -3.47 7.13
C SER A 163 7.97 -4.92 6.63
N ARG A 164 7.10 -5.84 7.06
CA ARG A 164 7.04 -7.22 6.56
C ARG A 164 6.74 -7.28 5.06
N ALA A 165 5.84 -6.42 4.58
CA ALA A 165 5.49 -6.35 3.16
C ALA A 165 6.68 -5.95 2.29
N VAL A 166 7.44 -4.94 2.70
CA VAL A 166 8.68 -4.53 2.01
C VAL A 166 9.71 -5.65 2.05
N GLU A 167 9.90 -6.30 3.20
CA GLU A 167 10.83 -7.42 3.33
C GLU A 167 10.44 -8.60 2.41
N ALA A 168 9.16 -8.97 2.37
CA ALA A 168 8.66 -10.04 1.53
C ALA A 168 8.74 -9.74 0.02
N CYS A 169 8.49 -8.49 -0.38
CA CYS A 169 8.50 -8.09 -1.79
C CYS A 169 9.92 -7.81 -2.31
N CYS A 170 10.75 -7.16 -1.52
CA CYS A 170 12.00 -6.56 -1.96
C CYS A 170 13.25 -7.14 -1.27
N GLY A 171 13.09 -7.99 -0.26
CA GLY A 171 14.21 -8.48 0.55
C GLY A 171 14.85 -7.43 1.46
N LEU A 172 14.37 -6.19 1.45
CA LEU A 172 14.85 -5.12 2.32
C LEU A 172 14.11 -5.15 3.65
N ARG A 173 14.81 -4.95 4.76
CA ARG A 173 14.24 -4.93 6.10
C ARG A 173 14.21 -3.51 6.68
N PRO A 174 13.13 -2.74 6.48
CA PRO A 174 13.05 -1.40 7.04
C PRO A 174 13.01 -1.41 8.57
N GLY A 175 13.72 -0.46 9.18
CA GLY A 175 13.55 -0.12 10.58
C GLY A 175 12.30 0.75 10.79
N ILE A 176 11.78 0.76 12.02
CA ILE A 176 10.63 1.58 12.38
C ILE A 176 11.12 2.78 13.20
N LYS A 177 10.98 3.99 12.67
CA LYS A 177 11.18 5.22 13.43
C LYS A 177 9.89 5.55 14.16
N TRP A 178 9.96 5.57 15.50
CA TRP A 178 8.79 5.83 16.37
C TRP A 178 8.10 7.14 15.96
N THR A 179 6.81 7.12 15.70
CA THR A 179 5.84 6.03 15.91
C THR A 179 5.37 5.35 14.62
N ASN A 180 5.55 5.98 13.46
CA ASN A 180 4.75 5.75 12.25
C ASN A 180 5.54 5.84 10.94
N ASP A 181 6.86 5.90 10.98
CA ASP A 181 7.68 5.98 9.78
C ASP A 181 8.53 4.71 9.62
N LEU A 182 8.64 4.21 8.40
CA LEU A 182 9.67 3.21 8.07
C LEU A 182 10.89 3.92 7.48
N VAL A 183 12.07 3.43 7.85
CA VAL A 183 13.35 3.99 7.41
C VAL A 183 14.30 2.92 6.89
N LEU A 184 15.11 3.29 5.91
CA LEU A 184 16.26 2.54 5.43
C LEU A 184 17.49 3.46 5.46
N GLY A 185 18.61 3.01 6.00
CA GLY A 185 19.81 3.83 6.14
C GLY A 185 19.56 5.16 6.87
N GLY A 186 18.60 5.21 7.80
CA GLY A 186 18.22 6.44 8.51
C GLY A 186 17.31 7.39 7.72
N ARG A 187 17.04 7.13 6.43
CA ARG A 187 16.21 7.94 5.55
C ARG A 187 14.77 7.37 5.51
N LYS A 188 13.78 8.26 5.46
CA LYS A 188 12.36 7.89 5.45
C LYS A 188 11.97 7.23 4.13
N LEU A 189 11.49 5.99 4.23
CA LEU A 189 10.94 5.21 3.13
C LEU A 189 9.41 5.30 3.08
N CYS A 190 8.76 5.24 4.25
CA CYS A 190 7.30 5.14 4.35
C CYS A 190 6.77 6.01 5.48
N GLY A 191 5.59 6.59 5.28
CA GLY A 191 4.80 7.26 6.29
C GLY A 191 3.46 6.57 6.48
N ILE A 192 3.02 6.42 7.73
CA ILE A 192 1.75 5.81 8.11
C ILE A 192 0.88 6.84 8.82
N LEU A 193 -0.39 6.94 8.44
CA LEU A 193 -1.37 7.81 9.07
C LEU A 193 -2.64 7.02 9.40
N THR A 194 -2.81 6.68 10.67
CA THR A 194 -4.06 6.08 11.16
C THR A 194 -4.99 7.18 11.68
N GLU A 195 -6.24 7.17 11.24
CA GLU A 195 -7.29 8.09 11.64
C GLU A 195 -8.48 7.29 12.18
N LEU A 196 -9.09 7.81 13.24
CA LEU A 196 -10.29 7.25 13.85
C LEU A 196 -11.51 8.01 13.33
N GLU A 197 -12.50 7.30 12.83
CA GLU A 197 -13.80 7.86 12.47
C GLU A 197 -14.76 7.63 13.63
N LEU A 198 -15.47 8.69 13.99
CA LEU A 198 -16.49 8.65 15.04
C LEU A 198 -17.86 8.71 14.41
N GLU A 199 -18.81 8.01 15.01
CA GLU A 199 -20.22 8.15 14.65
C GLU A 199 -20.75 9.50 15.10
N ALA A 200 -21.42 10.19 14.20
CA ALA A 200 -21.82 11.59 14.44
C ALA A 200 -22.82 11.76 15.58
N GLU A 201 -23.69 10.75 15.80
CA GLU A 201 -24.75 10.83 16.81
C GLU A 201 -24.27 10.41 18.21
N THR A 202 -23.43 9.39 18.29
CA THR A 202 -22.99 8.80 19.56
C THR A 202 -21.60 9.28 19.99
N GLY A 203 -20.79 9.76 19.05
CA GLY A 203 -19.37 10.07 19.27
C GLY A 203 -18.51 8.81 19.46
N GLU A 204 -19.09 7.62 19.27
CA GLU A 204 -18.35 6.36 19.39
C GLU A 204 -17.50 6.10 18.15
N PRO A 205 -16.34 5.44 18.31
CA PRO A 205 -15.53 5.01 17.19
C PRO A 205 -16.29 4.05 16.27
N SER A 206 -16.42 4.38 15.00
CA SER A 206 -17.14 3.58 13.99
C SER A 206 -16.22 2.85 13.03
N ALA A 207 -15.02 3.41 12.78
CA ALA A 207 -14.04 2.83 11.87
C ALA A 207 -12.64 3.36 12.14
N VAL A 208 -11.64 2.66 11.65
CA VAL A 208 -10.25 3.11 11.58
C VAL A 208 -9.82 3.11 10.13
N ILE A 209 -9.18 4.21 9.73
CA ILE A 209 -8.58 4.35 8.42
C ILE A 209 -7.06 4.29 8.58
N ALA A 210 -6.42 3.35 7.93
CA ALA A 210 -4.97 3.25 7.92
C ALA A 210 -4.44 3.63 6.54
N GLY A 211 -3.80 4.80 6.45
CA GLY A 211 -3.11 5.29 5.27
C GLY A 211 -1.63 4.94 5.31
N ILE A 212 -1.11 4.43 4.22
CA ILE A 212 0.27 4.01 4.04
C ILE A 212 0.80 4.62 2.74
N GLY A 213 1.85 5.43 2.83
CA GLY A 213 2.57 5.95 1.67
C GLY A 213 4.00 5.42 1.65
N ILE A 214 4.35 4.64 0.62
CA ILE A 214 5.69 4.06 0.43
C ILE A 214 6.34 4.72 -0.78
N ASN A 215 7.53 5.25 -0.61
CA ASN A 215 8.36 5.74 -1.70
C ASN A 215 8.92 4.55 -2.48
N VAL A 216 8.69 4.48 -3.79
CA VAL A 216 9.11 3.35 -4.63
C VAL A 216 10.17 3.77 -5.63
N GLY A 217 9.84 4.64 -6.59
CA GLY A 217 10.70 5.04 -7.69
C GLY A 217 11.08 6.53 -7.68
N GLN A 218 10.99 7.20 -6.52
CA GLN A 218 11.46 8.58 -6.40
C GLN A 218 12.98 8.64 -6.45
N THR A 219 13.48 9.65 -7.16
CA THR A 219 14.90 10.02 -7.24
C THR A 219 15.20 11.20 -6.31
N ASP A 220 16.47 11.53 -6.11
CA ASP A 220 16.87 12.73 -5.37
C ASP A 220 16.29 14.02 -5.98
N GLY A 221 16.16 14.06 -7.32
CA GLY A 221 15.52 15.17 -8.03
C GLY A 221 14.02 15.28 -7.72
N ASP A 222 13.33 14.15 -7.58
CA ASP A 222 11.92 14.11 -7.23
C ASP A 222 11.69 14.59 -5.77
N PHE A 223 12.57 14.25 -4.84
CA PHE A 223 12.50 14.72 -3.46
C PHE A 223 12.85 16.21 -3.30
N GLY A 224 13.72 16.71 -4.16
CA GLY A 224 14.26 18.07 -4.04
C GLY A 224 15.26 18.25 -2.88
N PRO A 225 15.88 19.44 -2.77
CA PRO A 225 16.99 19.67 -1.84
C PRO A 225 16.67 19.47 -0.37
N ALA A 226 15.40 19.71 0.03
CA ALA A 226 14.97 19.60 1.43
C ALA A 226 14.78 18.16 1.89
N LEU A 227 14.27 17.28 1.02
CA LEU A 227 13.90 15.92 1.38
C LEU A 227 14.92 14.86 0.94
N SER A 228 15.76 15.11 -0.07
CA SER A 228 16.72 14.13 -0.60
C SER A 228 17.73 13.60 0.46
N ARG A 229 17.99 14.38 1.50
CA ARG A 229 18.87 13.97 2.60
C ARG A 229 18.18 13.13 3.67
N VAL A 230 16.86 13.20 3.76
CA VAL A 230 16.07 12.59 4.85
C VAL A 230 15.05 11.58 4.37
N ALA A 231 14.82 11.47 3.06
CA ALA A 231 13.94 10.50 2.43
C ALA A 231 14.71 9.61 1.45
N THR A 232 14.17 8.42 1.20
CA THR A 232 14.67 7.45 0.22
C THR A 232 13.50 6.73 -0.43
N SER A 233 13.79 5.93 -1.47
CA SER A 233 12.84 5.07 -2.15
C SER A 233 13.38 3.64 -2.28
N LEU A 234 12.50 2.68 -2.56
CA LEU A 234 12.92 1.28 -2.71
C LEU A 234 13.91 1.11 -3.85
N GLU A 235 13.68 1.77 -4.99
CA GLU A 235 14.56 1.66 -6.16
C GLU A 235 15.95 2.26 -5.92
N GLN A 236 16.05 3.33 -5.11
CA GLN A 236 17.34 3.88 -4.68
C GLN A 236 18.12 2.88 -3.82
N GLU A 237 17.45 2.19 -2.91
CA GLU A 237 18.10 1.24 -1.99
C GLU A 237 18.44 -0.10 -2.67
N LEU A 238 17.66 -0.52 -3.67
CA LEU A 238 17.88 -1.77 -4.42
C LEU A 238 18.79 -1.60 -5.63
N GLY A 239 18.84 -0.41 -6.21
CA GLY A 239 19.49 -0.19 -7.50
C GLY A 239 18.76 -0.83 -8.70
N SER A 240 17.49 -1.22 -8.52
CA SER A 240 16.68 -1.87 -9.56
C SER A 240 15.19 -1.50 -9.43
N PRO A 241 14.42 -1.55 -10.54
CA PRO A 241 13.01 -1.23 -10.53
C PRO A 241 12.18 -2.14 -9.63
N VAL A 242 11.16 -1.58 -8.99
CA VAL A 242 10.19 -2.28 -8.16
C VAL A 242 8.79 -2.10 -8.73
N ARG A 243 8.11 -3.20 -9.01
CA ARG A 243 6.75 -3.15 -9.50
C ARG A 243 5.76 -2.86 -8.37
N ARG A 244 5.11 -1.68 -8.42
CA ARG A 244 4.18 -1.22 -7.36
C ARG A 244 2.99 -2.17 -7.15
N ALA A 245 2.51 -2.84 -8.20
CA ALA A 245 1.44 -3.82 -8.08
C ALA A 245 1.84 -5.02 -7.21
N ASP A 246 3.08 -5.53 -7.33
CA ASP A 246 3.57 -6.64 -6.51
C ASP A 246 3.75 -6.20 -5.05
N LEU A 247 4.27 -4.99 -4.83
CA LEU A 247 4.36 -4.39 -3.51
C LEU A 247 2.96 -4.18 -2.89
N ALA A 248 1.97 -3.75 -3.67
CA ALA A 248 0.60 -3.59 -3.21
C ALA A 248 -0.02 -4.92 -2.75
N VAL A 249 0.21 -6.00 -3.49
CA VAL A 249 -0.22 -7.35 -3.08
C VAL A 249 0.43 -7.77 -1.77
N CYS A 250 1.75 -7.59 -1.64
CA CYS A 250 2.48 -7.89 -0.40
C CYS A 250 1.95 -7.05 0.77
N LEU A 251 1.70 -5.76 0.55
CA LEU A 251 1.20 -4.86 1.58
C LEU A 251 -0.21 -5.26 2.04
N LEU A 252 -1.14 -5.46 1.10
CA LEU A 252 -2.53 -5.80 1.45
C LEU A 252 -2.64 -7.18 2.11
N ARG A 253 -1.83 -8.15 1.71
CA ARG A 253 -1.73 -9.46 2.41
C ARG A 253 -1.20 -9.30 3.83
N ALA A 254 -0.13 -8.55 4.03
CA ALA A 254 0.44 -8.34 5.35
C ALA A 254 -0.53 -7.57 6.27
N LEU A 255 -1.31 -6.63 5.72
CA LEU A 255 -2.36 -5.91 6.45
C LEU A 255 -3.55 -6.81 6.79
N ASP A 256 -3.92 -7.74 5.91
CA ASP A 256 -4.97 -8.73 6.17
C ASP A 256 -4.55 -9.71 7.28
N ASP A 257 -3.34 -10.27 7.19
CA ASP A 257 -2.78 -11.16 8.22
C ASP A 257 -2.66 -10.42 9.58
N MET A 258 -2.24 -9.16 9.55
CA MET A 258 -2.18 -8.28 10.72
C MET A 258 -3.58 -8.10 11.34
N TYR A 259 -4.57 -7.80 10.52
CA TYR A 259 -5.92 -7.52 11.00
C TYR A 259 -6.60 -8.78 11.53
N ALA A 260 -6.38 -9.92 10.90
CA ALA A 260 -6.85 -11.22 11.41
C ALA A 260 -6.25 -11.58 12.78
N ALA A 261 -5.02 -11.17 13.06
CA ALA A 261 -4.34 -11.38 14.31
C ALA A 261 -4.69 -10.35 15.39
N PHE A 262 -5.26 -9.20 15.00
CA PHE A 262 -5.58 -8.09 15.91
C PHE A 262 -6.87 -8.36 16.71
N PRO A 263 -6.93 -8.10 18.02
CA PRO A 263 -5.83 -7.69 18.90
C PRO A 263 -5.17 -8.85 19.64
N ALA A 264 -5.50 -10.09 19.30
CA ALA A 264 -5.09 -11.28 20.08
C ALA A 264 -3.57 -11.44 20.18
N ALA A 265 -2.84 -11.20 19.08
CA ALA A 265 -1.38 -11.31 19.02
C ALA A 265 -0.64 -10.00 19.42
N LYS A 266 -1.22 -9.18 20.32
CA LYS A 266 -0.64 -7.86 20.71
C LYS A 266 0.80 -7.99 21.22
N ALA A 267 1.10 -9.01 22.03
CA ALA A 267 2.44 -9.19 22.58
C ALA A 267 3.49 -9.40 21.50
N ASP A 268 3.19 -10.26 20.51
CA ASP A 268 4.11 -10.61 19.41
C ASP A 268 4.35 -9.42 18.50
N TYR A 269 3.29 -8.71 18.09
CA TYR A 269 3.42 -7.52 17.24
C TYR A 269 4.18 -6.39 17.93
N LEU A 270 3.94 -6.14 19.21
CA LEU A 270 4.69 -5.12 19.94
C LEU A 270 6.15 -5.54 20.22
N ALA A 271 6.42 -6.84 20.39
CA ALA A 271 7.79 -7.34 20.48
C ALA A 271 8.54 -7.13 19.17
N GLU A 272 7.92 -7.45 18.02
CA GLU A 272 8.51 -7.21 16.70
C GLU A 272 8.66 -5.73 16.40
N TYR A 273 7.66 -4.91 16.76
CA TYR A 273 7.79 -3.45 16.65
C TYR A 273 9.02 -2.93 17.37
N ARG A 274 9.23 -3.37 18.63
CA ARG A 274 10.42 -2.99 19.42
C ARG A 274 11.72 -3.48 18.78
N ALA A 275 11.73 -4.70 18.28
CA ALA A 275 12.90 -5.29 17.62
C ALA A 275 13.27 -4.58 16.30
N ARG A 276 12.29 -3.97 15.62
CA ARG A 276 12.51 -3.18 14.40
C ARG A 276 12.67 -1.68 14.69
N CYS A 277 12.39 -1.24 15.92
CA CYS A 277 12.40 0.18 16.26
C CYS A 277 13.83 0.72 16.32
N VAL A 278 14.12 1.71 15.47
CA VAL A 278 15.45 2.38 15.43
C VAL A 278 15.53 3.55 16.40
N THR A 279 14.47 3.84 17.15
CA THR A 279 14.41 4.95 18.12
C THR A 279 14.56 4.47 19.55
N THR A 280 13.99 3.32 19.89
CA THR A 280 14.01 2.76 21.25
C THR A 280 15.40 2.24 21.58
N GLY A 281 15.94 2.65 22.73
CA GLY A 281 17.26 2.23 23.19
C GLY A 281 18.42 3.02 22.57
N HIS A 282 18.13 4.07 21.81
CA HIS A 282 19.13 4.96 21.22
C HIS A 282 18.97 6.39 21.76
N GLU A 283 20.09 7.13 21.85
CA GLU A 283 20.05 8.57 22.07
C GLU A 283 19.36 9.25 20.89
N VAL A 284 18.36 10.09 21.18
CA VAL A 284 17.58 10.80 20.16
C VAL A 284 17.44 12.27 20.54
N TYR A 285 17.51 13.13 19.53
CA TYR A 285 17.21 14.55 19.70
C TYR A 285 15.72 14.78 19.45
N LEU A 286 15.01 15.33 20.45
CA LEU A 286 13.64 15.79 20.28
C LEU A 286 13.69 17.21 19.75
N VAL A 287 13.28 17.39 18.49
CA VAL A 287 13.11 18.72 17.91
C VAL A 287 11.65 19.12 18.08
N PRO A 288 11.31 20.10 18.91
CA PRO A 288 9.93 20.59 19.03
C PRO A 288 9.55 21.28 17.72
N VAL A 289 8.44 20.81 17.10
CA VAL A 289 7.96 21.31 15.80
C VAL A 289 7.10 22.57 15.96
N PHE A 290 6.62 22.88 17.18
CA PHE A 290 5.86 24.10 17.49
C PHE A 290 6.12 24.58 18.92
N TYR A 291 6.36 25.88 19.06
CA TYR A 291 6.27 26.59 20.33
C TYR A 291 4.80 26.86 20.65
N THR A 292 4.10 25.91 21.22
CA THR A 292 2.95 26.19 22.07
C THR A 292 3.41 25.92 23.50
N HIS A 293 3.20 26.89 24.38
CA HIS A 293 3.64 26.88 25.77
C HIS A 293 3.35 25.55 26.46
N LEU A 294 4.37 24.71 26.59
CA LEU A 294 4.39 23.61 27.55
C LEU A 294 4.96 24.19 28.84
N THR A 295 4.08 24.64 29.73
CA THR A 295 4.45 24.79 31.14
C THR A 295 4.69 23.36 31.67
N LEU A 296 5.95 23.00 31.84
CA LEU A 296 6.30 21.82 32.62
C LEU A 296 5.86 22.10 34.07
N PRO A 297 5.17 21.15 34.75
CA PRO A 297 4.93 21.28 36.16
C PRO A 297 6.29 21.30 36.87
N THR A 298 6.58 22.42 37.53
CA THR A 298 7.70 22.51 38.47
C THR A 298 7.34 21.67 39.68
N ASN A 299 8.01 20.52 39.82
CA ASN A 299 8.01 19.79 41.09
C ASN A 299 8.72 20.66 42.11
N SER A 300 7.99 21.20 43.05
CA SER A 300 8.46 21.64 44.36
C SER A 300 8.30 20.52 45.36
#